data_d69ca1451a20504bc8fcb4808edb925c
#
_entry.id   d69ca1451a20504bc8fcb4808edb925c
#
_cell.length_a   1.000
_cell.length_b   1.000
_cell.length_c   1.000
_cell.angle_alpha   90.00
_cell.angle_beta   90.00
_cell.angle_gamma   90.00
#
_symmetry.space_group_name_H-M   'P 1'
#
loop_
_entity.id
_entity.type
_entity.pdbx_description
1 polymer ?
#
loop_
_entity_poly.entity_id
_entity_poly.type
_entity_poly.pdbx_seq_one_letter_code
_entity_poly.pdbx_strand_id
1 'polypeptide(L)'
;MKTSFALVSALAAASLLAGCASMKKSQLDYHEYTGEPVKSFYMSNFDGWAPVSKDEVVVWSGINKAYLLKVAGYCPDLQFATAIGVTSTANTVDKFEKVIVGRDRCFIQEIRPVDVKQMKADRKLIREQRKTEES
;
A
#
# COMPACT_ATOMS: atom_id res chain seq x y z
N MET A 1 13.57 32.29 66.15
CA MET A 1 14.44 33.07 65.38
C MET A 1 15.33 32.36 64.37
N LYS A 2 14.98 31.49 63.66
CA LYS A 2 15.77 31.06 62.52
C LYS A 2 14.86 30.40 61.52
N THR A 3 14.45 31.21 60.61
CA THR A 3 13.69 30.78 59.47
C THR A 3 14.59 30.06 58.52
N SER A 4 14.45 28.77 58.50
CA SER A 4 15.08 27.97 57.44
C SER A 4 14.16 28.04 56.24
N PHE A 5 14.59 28.78 55.31
CA PHE A 5 14.00 28.77 53.95
C PHE A 5 14.50 27.53 53.26
N ALA A 6 13.71 26.50 53.31
CA ALA A 6 13.86 25.38 52.39
C ALA A 6 13.26 25.79 51.06
N LEU A 7 14.09 26.27 50.21
CA LEU A 7 13.78 26.45 48.78
C LEU A 7 13.71 25.04 48.18
N VAL A 8 12.53 24.54 48.14
CA VAL A 8 12.23 23.40 47.31
C VAL A 8 12.09 23.93 45.89
N SER A 9 13.19 23.92 45.21
CA SER A 9 13.18 24.05 43.75
C SER A 9 12.62 22.79 43.18
N ALA A 10 11.33 22.75 43.02
CA ALA A 10 10.68 21.75 42.20
C ALA A 10 11.01 22.09 40.75
N LEU A 11 12.11 21.60 40.29
CA LEU A 11 12.39 21.45 38.88
C LEU A 11 11.41 20.43 38.34
N ALA A 12 10.30 20.92 37.87
CA ALA A 12 9.48 20.17 36.96
C ALA A 12 10.28 20.00 35.67
N ALA A 13 11.05 18.93 35.62
CA ALA A 13 11.54 18.41 34.37
C ALA A 13 10.33 17.93 33.59
N ALA A 14 9.70 18.85 32.91
CA ALA A 14 8.77 18.53 31.85
C ALA A 14 9.63 17.84 30.77
N SER A 15 9.76 16.55 30.91
CA SER A 15 10.24 15.70 29.86
C SER A 15 9.28 15.86 28.69
N LEU A 16 9.62 16.73 27.81
CA LEU A 16 9.03 16.79 26.51
C LEU A 16 9.46 15.51 25.78
N LEU A 17 8.80 14.44 26.10
CA LEU A 17 8.71 13.31 25.21
C LEU A 17 7.83 13.77 24.05
N ALA A 18 8.38 14.67 23.27
CA ALA A 18 7.90 14.87 21.92
C ALA A 18 8.21 13.56 21.20
N GLY A 19 7.34 12.59 21.40
CA GLY A 19 7.37 11.38 20.64
C GLY A 19 7.36 11.79 19.19
N CYS A 20 8.44 11.52 18.50
CA CYS A 20 8.50 11.58 17.05
C CYS A 20 7.63 10.47 16.48
N ALA A 21 6.33 10.57 16.72
CA ALA A 21 5.34 9.70 16.13
C ALA A 21 4.87 10.22 14.78
N SER A 22 5.65 11.01 14.11
CA SER A 22 5.42 11.26 12.70
C SER A 22 6.16 10.19 11.90
N MET A 23 5.68 8.97 11.98
CA MET A 23 5.89 8.04 10.89
C MET A 23 5.20 8.66 9.68
N LYS A 24 5.95 9.42 8.91
CA LYS A 24 5.51 9.90 7.61
C LYS A 24 5.16 8.65 6.82
N LYS A 25 3.88 8.43 6.62
CA LYS A 25 3.36 7.41 5.71
C LYS A 25 3.77 7.86 4.31
N SER A 26 5.04 7.67 4.00
CA SER A 26 5.62 8.10 2.72
C SER A 26 5.12 7.25 1.55
N GLN A 27 4.44 6.17 1.86
CA GLN A 27 3.95 5.21 0.90
C GLN A 27 2.47 4.94 1.16
N LEU A 28 1.65 5.13 0.13
CA LEU A 28 0.22 4.86 0.20
C LEU A 28 -0.01 3.34 0.34
N ASP A 29 -0.90 2.99 1.25
CA ASP A 29 -1.33 1.61 1.42
C ASP A 29 -2.49 1.32 0.46
N TYR A 30 -2.29 0.41 -0.47
CA TYR A 30 -3.31 0.03 -1.44
C TYR A 30 -4.59 -0.51 -0.79
N HIS A 31 -4.48 -1.13 0.40
CA HIS A 31 -5.64 -1.68 1.11
C HIS A 31 -6.65 -0.60 1.50
N GLU A 32 -6.20 0.62 1.73
CA GLU A 32 -7.09 1.74 2.06
C GLU A 32 -7.98 2.16 0.87
N TYR A 33 -7.63 1.75 -0.33
CA TYR A 33 -8.32 2.10 -1.57
C TYR A 33 -9.04 0.94 -2.22
N THR A 34 -9.04 -0.25 -1.59
CA THR A 34 -9.71 -1.41 -2.13
C THR A 34 -11.19 -1.43 -1.78
N GLY A 35 -12.01 -1.77 -2.77
CA GLY A 35 -13.43 -2.04 -2.59
C GLY A 35 -13.72 -3.50 -2.29
N GLU A 36 -15.00 -3.86 -2.37
CA GLU A 36 -15.46 -5.23 -2.18
C GLU A 36 -14.87 -6.18 -3.24
N PRO A 37 -14.65 -7.46 -2.87
CA PRO A 37 -14.17 -8.44 -3.83
C PRO A 37 -15.09 -8.58 -5.03
N VAL A 38 -14.51 -8.71 -6.21
CA VAL A 38 -15.22 -9.00 -7.45
C VAL A 38 -14.86 -10.36 -8.00
N LYS A 39 -15.70 -10.93 -8.83
CA LYS A 39 -15.46 -12.26 -9.43
C LYS A 39 -14.42 -12.23 -10.53
N SER A 40 -14.41 -11.15 -11.29
CA SER A 40 -13.54 -10.98 -12.45
C SER A 40 -13.42 -9.53 -12.85
N PHE A 41 -12.46 -9.24 -13.71
CA PHE A 41 -12.35 -7.95 -14.37
C PHE A 41 -11.85 -8.11 -15.80
N TYR A 42 -12.13 -7.11 -16.62
CA TYR A 42 -11.67 -7.06 -18.00
C TYR A 42 -10.29 -6.41 -18.07
N MET A 43 -9.34 -7.10 -18.66
CA MET A 43 -7.97 -6.63 -18.84
C MET A 43 -7.59 -6.67 -20.32
N SER A 44 -7.90 -5.58 -21.04
CA SER A 44 -7.48 -5.44 -22.43
C SER A 44 -6.00 -5.18 -22.58
N ASN A 45 -5.41 -4.48 -21.59
CA ASN A 45 -4.01 -4.13 -21.54
C ASN A 45 -3.45 -4.44 -20.14
N PHE A 46 -2.20 -4.82 -20.09
CA PHE A 46 -1.43 -4.92 -18.86
C PHE A 46 -0.48 -3.74 -18.80
N ASP A 47 -0.90 -2.66 -18.12
CA ASP A 47 -0.17 -1.39 -18.14
C ASP A 47 0.87 -1.26 -17.06
N GLY A 48 0.79 -2.08 -16.03
CA GLY A 48 1.77 -2.07 -14.95
C GLY A 48 1.33 -2.90 -13.76
N TRP A 49 2.22 -3.00 -12.81
CA TRP A 49 1.99 -3.75 -11.57
C TRP A 49 2.89 -3.21 -10.45
N ALA A 50 2.51 -3.53 -9.21
CA ALA A 50 3.33 -3.25 -8.04
C ALA A 50 3.14 -4.34 -6.98
N PRO A 51 4.21 -4.86 -6.38
CA PRO A 51 4.08 -5.78 -5.28
C PRO A 51 3.55 -5.05 -4.05
N VAL A 52 2.64 -5.68 -3.33
CA VAL A 52 2.04 -5.13 -2.10
C VAL A 52 2.53 -5.91 -0.88
N SER A 53 2.49 -7.23 -0.95
CA SER A 53 2.98 -8.13 0.08
C SER A 53 3.50 -9.43 -0.54
N LYS A 54 3.82 -10.40 0.30
CA LYS A 54 4.28 -11.72 -0.17
C LYS A 54 3.25 -12.47 -1.03
N ASP A 55 1.97 -12.15 -0.86
CA ASP A 55 0.86 -12.83 -1.53
C ASP A 55 -0.10 -11.87 -2.23
N GLU A 56 0.27 -10.60 -2.37
CA GLU A 56 -0.59 -9.59 -2.98
C GLU A 56 0.17 -8.72 -3.98
N VAL A 57 -0.48 -8.43 -5.08
CA VAL A 57 0.03 -7.58 -6.15
C VAL A 57 -1.10 -6.71 -6.71
N VAL A 58 -0.80 -5.45 -6.98
CA VAL A 58 -1.70 -4.58 -7.73
C VAL A 58 -1.33 -4.63 -9.20
N VAL A 59 -2.33 -4.76 -10.05
CA VAL A 59 -2.18 -4.72 -11.50
C VAL A 59 -3.02 -3.61 -12.11
N TRP A 60 -2.49 -2.92 -13.10
CA TRP A 60 -3.19 -1.87 -13.83
C TRP A 60 -3.64 -2.39 -15.20
N SER A 61 -4.93 -2.25 -15.47
CA SER A 61 -5.54 -2.55 -16.77
C SER A 61 -5.96 -1.28 -17.52
N GLY A 62 -5.43 -0.14 -17.12
CA GLY A 62 -5.71 1.18 -17.68
C GLY A 62 -5.25 2.28 -16.74
N ILE A 63 -5.32 3.52 -17.18
CA ILE A 63 -4.82 4.69 -16.45
C ILE A 63 -5.47 4.85 -15.07
N ASN A 64 -6.76 4.57 -14.98
CA ASN A 64 -7.54 4.69 -13.74
C ASN A 64 -8.19 3.37 -13.31
N LYS A 65 -7.70 2.25 -13.80
CA LYS A 65 -8.23 0.93 -13.48
C LYS A 65 -7.11 0.05 -12.92
N ALA A 66 -7.23 -0.27 -11.66
CA ALA A 66 -6.31 -1.17 -10.98
C ALA A 66 -7.06 -2.13 -10.08
N TYR A 67 -6.47 -3.28 -9.86
CA TYR A 67 -7.03 -4.35 -9.06
C TYR A 67 -5.95 -4.94 -8.16
N LEU A 68 -6.31 -5.16 -6.91
CA LEU A 68 -5.48 -5.89 -5.96
C LEU A 68 -5.78 -7.38 -6.12
N LEU A 69 -4.79 -8.14 -6.49
CA LEU A 69 -4.86 -9.59 -6.62
C LEU A 69 -4.19 -10.23 -5.41
N LYS A 70 -4.92 -11.05 -4.70
CA LYS A 70 -4.37 -11.93 -3.68
C LYS A 70 -4.19 -13.32 -4.27
N VAL A 71 -3.00 -13.88 -4.14
CA VAL A 71 -2.70 -15.21 -4.65
C VAL A 71 -2.79 -16.26 -3.54
N ALA A 72 -3.22 -17.47 -3.91
CA ALA A 72 -3.32 -18.60 -3.01
C ALA A 72 -2.01 -19.36 -2.93
N GLY A 73 -1.74 -19.92 -1.76
CA GLY A 73 -0.60 -20.79 -1.54
C GLY A 73 0.72 -20.04 -1.44
N TYR A 74 1.79 -20.76 -1.72
CA TYR A 74 3.15 -20.26 -1.61
C TYR A 74 3.62 -19.68 -2.95
N CYS A 75 3.88 -18.39 -2.96
CA CYS A 75 4.39 -17.67 -4.13
C CYS A 75 5.62 -16.83 -3.70
N PRO A 76 6.77 -17.48 -3.46
CA PRO A 76 7.87 -16.88 -2.70
C PRO A 76 8.49 -15.65 -3.37
N ASP A 77 8.52 -15.65 -4.69
CA ASP A 77 9.22 -14.61 -5.45
C ASP A 77 8.34 -13.40 -5.80
N LEU A 78 7.06 -13.43 -5.46
CA LEU A 78 6.14 -12.36 -5.84
C LEU A 78 6.56 -11.01 -5.28
N GLN A 79 6.95 -10.95 -4.02
CA GLN A 79 7.35 -9.72 -3.34
C GLN A 79 8.60 -9.08 -3.96
N PHE A 80 9.49 -9.90 -4.50
CA PHE A 80 10.77 -9.48 -5.06
C PHE A 80 10.83 -9.58 -6.59
N ALA A 81 9.69 -9.81 -7.22
CA ALA A 81 9.62 -9.98 -8.66
C ALA A 81 10.10 -8.74 -9.40
N THR A 82 10.85 -8.94 -10.47
CA THR A 82 11.25 -7.89 -11.40
C THR A 82 10.31 -7.81 -12.59
N ALA A 83 9.57 -8.89 -12.84
CA ALA A 83 8.55 -8.96 -13.87
C ALA A 83 7.50 -9.99 -13.46
N ILE A 84 6.25 -9.75 -13.80
CA ILE A 84 5.15 -10.69 -13.64
C ILE A 84 4.31 -10.78 -14.89
N GLY A 85 3.57 -11.87 -15.01
CA GLY A 85 2.51 -12.02 -15.99
C GLY A 85 1.20 -12.32 -15.29
N VAL A 86 0.09 -12.02 -15.94
CA VAL A 86 -1.24 -12.42 -15.49
C VAL A 86 -1.93 -13.11 -16.65
N THR A 87 -2.39 -14.32 -16.40
CA THR A 87 -3.15 -15.05 -17.43
C THR A 87 -4.57 -14.50 -17.52
N SER A 88 -5.15 -14.60 -18.69
CA SER A 88 -6.53 -14.18 -18.93
C SER A 88 -7.16 -15.05 -20.02
N THR A 89 -8.46 -15.25 -19.90
CA THR A 89 -9.27 -15.93 -20.91
C THR A 89 -10.22 -14.92 -21.53
N ALA A 90 -10.14 -14.71 -22.84
CA ALA A 90 -10.91 -13.69 -23.55
C ALA A 90 -10.82 -12.30 -22.88
N ASN A 91 -9.60 -11.89 -22.52
CA ASN A 91 -9.30 -10.66 -21.79
C ASN A 91 -9.98 -10.52 -20.42
N THR A 92 -10.47 -11.62 -19.88
CA THR A 92 -11.07 -11.65 -18.53
C THR A 92 -10.15 -12.36 -17.57
N VAL A 93 -9.92 -11.74 -16.44
CA VAL A 93 -9.16 -12.29 -15.32
C VAL A 93 -10.12 -12.65 -14.19
N ASP A 94 -10.09 -13.88 -13.75
CA ASP A 94 -10.88 -14.41 -12.65
C ASP A 94 -10.04 -15.29 -11.72
N LYS A 95 -10.66 -15.98 -10.78
CA LYS A 95 -9.95 -16.85 -9.83
C LYS A 95 -9.33 -18.11 -10.45
N PHE A 96 -9.66 -18.44 -11.67
CA PHE A 96 -9.06 -19.56 -12.38
C PHE A 96 -7.77 -19.15 -13.11
N GLU A 97 -7.56 -17.85 -13.22
CA GLU A 97 -6.35 -17.30 -13.80
C GLU A 97 -5.19 -17.28 -12.78
N LYS A 98 -3.99 -17.00 -13.26
CA LYS A 98 -2.78 -17.10 -12.46
C LYS A 98 -1.91 -15.85 -12.62
N VAL A 99 -1.21 -15.53 -11.55
CA VAL A 99 -0.07 -14.61 -11.59
C VAL A 99 1.18 -15.45 -11.84
N ILE A 100 1.93 -15.12 -12.86
CA ILE A 100 3.17 -15.81 -13.25
C ILE A 100 4.35 -14.99 -12.75
N VAL A 101 5.18 -15.62 -11.93
CA VAL A 101 6.40 -15.03 -11.37
C VAL A 101 7.56 -15.98 -11.66
N GLY A 102 8.37 -15.65 -12.67
CA GLY A 102 9.42 -16.57 -13.11
C GLY A 102 8.86 -17.90 -13.56
N ARG A 103 9.17 -18.96 -12.85
CA ARG A 103 8.65 -20.32 -13.11
C ARG A 103 7.38 -20.64 -12.31
N ASP A 104 7.07 -19.82 -11.33
CA ASP A 104 5.93 -20.06 -10.46
C ASP A 104 4.63 -19.59 -11.09
N ARG A 105 3.57 -20.34 -10.84
CA ARG A 105 2.21 -20.02 -11.26
C ARG A 105 1.33 -19.99 -10.03
N CYS A 106 0.96 -18.80 -9.63
CA CYS A 106 0.23 -18.57 -8.39
C CYS A 106 -1.23 -18.30 -8.70
N PHE A 107 -2.15 -19.13 -8.20
CA PHE A 107 -3.58 -18.98 -8.44
C PHE A 107 -4.10 -17.71 -7.76
N ILE A 108 -4.99 -17.02 -8.44
CA ILE A 108 -5.69 -15.85 -7.89
C ILE A 108 -6.76 -16.34 -6.92
N GLN A 109 -6.67 -15.88 -5.68
CA GLN A 109 -7.63 -16.22 -4.62
C GLN A 109 -8.72 -15.16 -4.47
N GLU A 110 -8.35 -13.89 -4.59
CA GLU A 110 -9.26 -12.77 -4.40
C GLU A 110 -8.89 -11.62 -5.33
N ILE A 111 -9.88 -10.92 -5.82
CA ILE A 111 -9.74 -9.75 -6.70
C ILE A 111 -10.53 -8.62 -6.06
N ARG A 112 -9.87 -7.48 -5.81
CA ARG A 112 -10.50 -6.26 -5.30
C ARG A 112 -10.18 -5.08 -6.21
N PRO A 113 -11.19 -4.27 -6.58
CA PRO A 113 -10.91 -3.04 -7.31
C PRO A 113 -10.19 -2.04 -6.41
N VAL A 114 -9.29 -1.25 -6.99
CA VAL A 114 -8.58 -0.16 -6.31
C VAL A 114 -9.13 1.17 -6.80
N ASP A 115 -9.48 2.06 -5.88
CA ASP A 115 -9.90 3.43 -6.21
C ASP A 115 -8.67 4.28 -6.57
N VAL A 116 -8.26 4.18 -7.83
CA VAL A 116 -7.07 4.87 -8.34
C VAL A 116 -7.24 6.38 -8.34
N LYS A 117 -8.45 6.88 -8.55
CA LYS A 117 -8.71 8.33 -8.56
C LYS A 117 -8.48 8.93 -7.19
N GLN A 118 -9.02 8.30 -6.14
CA GLN A 118 -8.83 8.74 -4.76
C GLN A 118 -7.36 8.61 -4.36
N MET A 119 -6.72 7.51 -4.71
CA MET A 119 -5.30 7.29 -4.44
C MET A 119 -4.41 8.36 -5.08
N LYS A 120 -4.69 8.75 -6.33
CA LYS A 120 -3.95 9.80 -7.01
C LYS A 120 -4.17 11.16 -6.37
N ALA A 121 -5.39 11.46 -5.94
CA ALA A 121 -5.72 12.70 -5.24
C ALA A 121 -4.96 12.81 -3.91
N ASP A 122 -4.96 11.75 -3.12
CA ASP A 122 -4.24 11.71 -1.85
C ASP A 122 -2.72 11.80 -2.04
N ARG A 123 -2.19 11.14 -3.05
CA ARG A 123 -0.77 11.24 -3.39
C ARG A 123 -0.36 12.66 -3.76
N LYS A 124 -1.21 13.37 -4.46
CA LYS A 124 -0.99 14.78 -4.82
C LYS A 124 -0.95 15.66 -3.56
N LEU A 125 -1.91 15.48 -2.65
CA LEU A 125 -1.95 16.22 -1.39
C LEU A 125 -0.71 15.98 -0.53
N ILE A 126 -0.26 14.75 -0.40
CA ILE A 126 0.96 14.39 0.33
C ILE A 126 2.18 15.07 -0.28
N ARG A 127 2.26 15.11 -1.60
CA ARG A 127 3.37 15.75 -2.32
C ARG A 127 3.37 17.26 -2.09
N GLU A 128 2.22 17.91 -2.11
CA GLU A 128 2.08 19.35 -1.86
C GLU A 128 2.44 19.71 -0.42
N GLN A 129 1.99 18.93 0.56
CA GLN A 129 2.36 19.10 1.97
C GLN A 129 3.87 19.00 2.19
N ARG A 130 4.52 18.02 1.56
CA ARG A 130 5.97 17.85 1.64
C ARG A 130 6.72 19.07 1.11
N LYS A 131 6.28 19.64 0.00
CA LYS A 131 6.89 20.87 -0.56
C LYS A 131 6.76 22.06 0.39
N THR A 132 5.66 22.17 1.11
CA THR A 132 5.43 23.24 2.08
C THR A 132 6.33 23.08 3.30
N GLU A 133 6.64 21.86 3.72
CA GLU A 133 7.52 21.58 4.85
C GLU A 133 9.01 21.83 4.52
N GLU A 134 9.40 21.76 3.25
CA GLU A 134 10.77 21.95 2.79
C GLU A 134 11.12 23.42 2.46
N SER A 135 10.15 24.31 2.45
CA SER A 135 10.35 25.73 2.13
C SER A 135 10.51 26.62 3.33
#